data_3c2acacc9fc7de35a1b38abba65126fd
#
_entry.id   3c2acacc9fc7de35a1b38abba65126fd
#
_cell.length_a   1.000
_cell.length_b   1.000
_cell.length_c   1.000
_cell.angle_alpha   90.00
_cell.angle_beta   90.00
_cell.angle_gamma   90.00
#
_symmetry.space_group_name_H-M   'P 1'
#
loop_
_entity.id
_entity.type
_entity.pdbx_description
1 polymer ?
#
loop_
_entity_poly.entity_id
_entity_poly.type
_entity_poly.pdbx_seq_one_letter_code
_entity_poly.pdbx_strand_id
1 'polypeptide(L)'
;GMLVVRAWLTAYSARKNRLKRLIGLAPATFGSPLAHKGRSWLGAMFKGNRDIFSPDFLEAGDQVLDALELGSRFTWDLAHLDMLGDEQFYGEDRRTPYVFIFCGTKGYTGLASVVNEPGTDGTVRWAGCALNTRKVVLDLTHDPALARPEDRIRIADWTNVDIPLTPIDKLNHGTIVSDPSPLLVDLALDALRVSSKAAFRDWSADARARTRAARDAMAGWQQFVIRAVDERGDPIPDYNVELETPAFSIFRPGGRRKIELHVHPYSGDKSLRCFHLNASELLDRKPAKLELRVIASSGTRLVGYHGFVEPGPQGAGGAIWDARLDITPLIQHAEMDLFYPHTTTLLELRLNREPLPLDATRFPELFAFMG
;
A
#
# COMPACT_ATOMS: atom_id res chain seq x y z
N GLY A 1 -5.22 15.64 -8.15
CA GLY A 1 -6.08 16.42 -7.24
C GLY A 1 -5.96 16.01 -5.79
N MET A 2 -6.26 14.75 -5.43
CA MET A 2 -6.29 14.31 -4.02
C MET A 2 -4.97 14.56 -3.29
N LEU A 3 -3.83 14.16 -3.84
CA LEU A 3 -2.52 14.39 -3.21
C LEU A 3 -2.23 15.88 -2.97
N VAL A 4 -2.65 16.75 -3.88
CA VAL A 4 -2.49 18.20 -3.69
C VAL A 4 -3.32 18.72 -2.51
N VAL A 5 -4.58 18.26 -2.38
CA VAL A 5 -5.45 18.67 -1.27
C VAL A 5 -4.91 18.12 0.06
N ARG A 6 -4.46 16.88 0.10
CA ARG A 6 -3.84 16.28 1.27
C ARG A 6 -2.60 17.05 1.72
N ALA A 7 -1.67 17.31 0.80
CA ALA A 7 -0.46 18.11 1.07
C ALA A 7 -0.80 19.55 1.50
N TRP A 8 -1.81 20.16 0.89
CA TRP A 8 -2.27 21.47 1.29
C TRP A 8 -2.83 21.49 2.72
N LEU A 9 -3.64 20.48 3.08
CA LEU A 9 -4.18 20.37 4.44
C LEU A 9 -3.06 20.20 5.47
N THR A 10 -2.03 19.39 5.21
CA THR A 10 -0.89 19.21 6.11
C THR A 10 -0.04 20.47 6.24
N ALA A 11 0.22 21.17 5.12
CA ALA A 11 1.02 22.39 5.12
C ALA A 11 0.30 23.59 5.80
N TYR A 12 -1.04 23.59 5.76
CA TYR A 12 -1.87 24.68 6.26
C TYR A 12 -2.95 24.18 7.22
N SER A 13 -2.58 23.32 8.16
CA SER A 13 -3.49 22.66 9.10
C SER A 13 -4.41 23.62 9.86
N ALA A 14 -3.93 24.83 10.20
CA ALA A 14 -4.72 25.88 10.81
C ALA A 14 -5.91 26.36 9.94
N ARG A 15 -5.91 26.04 8.65
CA ARG A 15 -6.97 26.41 7.70
C ARG A 15 -7.86 25.25 7.28
N LYS A 16 -7.66 24.06 7.81
CA LYS A 16 -8.44 22.84 7.44
C LYS A 16 -9.94 23.01 7.65
N ASN A 17 -10.36 23.87 8.58
CA ASN A 17 -11.75 24.19 8.83
C ASN A 17 -12.45 24.98 7.70
N ARG A 18 -11.69 25.49 6.72
CA ARG A 18 -12.23 26.16 5.53
C ARG A 18 -12.72 25.17 4.49
N LEU A 19 -12.13 23.98 4.44
CA LEU A 19 -12.60 22.87 3.61
C LEU A 19 -13.67 22.11 4.37
N LYS A 20 -14.91 22.15 3.90
CA LYS A 20 -16.04 21.49 4.59
C LYS A 20 -16.31 20.09 4.05
N ARG A 21 -16.08 19.87 2.77
CA ARG A 21 -16.33 18.62 2.07
C ARG A 21 -15.22 18.36 1.08
N LEU A 22 -14.80 17.10 0.98
CA LEU A 22 -13.83 16.63 0.00
C LEU A 22 -14.44 15.45 -0.74
N ILE A 23 -14.69 15.62 -2.03
CA ILE A 23 -15.20 14.57 -2.90
C ILE A 23 -14.07 14.09 -3.79
N GLY A 24 -13.69 12.82 -3.65
CA GLY A 24 -12.71 12.14 -4.47
C GLY A 24 -13.38 11.24 -5.50
N LEU A 25 -13.18 11.53 -6.79
CA LEU A 25 -13.60 10.68 -7.89
C LEU A 25 -12.41 9.86 -8.35
N ALA A 26 -12.38 8.59 -7.98
CA ALA A 26 -11.29 7.65 -8.22
C ALA A 26 -9.92 8.24 -7.85
N PRO A 27 -9.74 8.75 -6.60
CA PRO A 27 -8.53 9.47 -6.25
C PRO A 27 -7.35 8.51 -6.12
N ALA A 28 -6.20 8.88 -6.68
CA ALA A 28 -4.94 8.17 -6.50
C ALA A 28 -4.33 8.54 -5.14
N THR A 29 -4.99 8.14 -4.04
CA THR A 29 -4.61 8.49 -2.65
C THR A 29 -3.25 7.94 -2.28
N PHE A 30 -2.91 6.74 -2.78
CA PHE A 30 -1.60 6.08 -2.63
C PHE A 30 -0.88 5.89 -3.97
N GLY A 31 -1.21 6.74 -4.97
CA GLY A 31 -0.60 6.68 -6.28
C GLY A 31 -1.31 5.73 -7.26
N SER A 32 -0.67 5.51 -8.40
CA SER A 32 -1.18 4.68 -9.48
C SER A 32 -0.06 3.82 -10.08
N PRO A 33 -0.33 2.55 -10.41
CA PRO A 33 0.63 1.69 -11.11
C PRO A 33 0.97 2.20 -12.51
N LEU A 34 0.11 3.06 -13.09
CA LEU A 34 0.34 3.64 -14.41
C LEU A 34 1.27 4.85 -14.40
N ALA A 35 1.51 5.48 -13.25
CA ALA A 35 2.39 6.65 -13.17
C ALA A 35 3.83 6.29 -13.60
N HIS A 36 4.32 5.09 -13.27
CA HIS A 36 5.62 4.59 -13.72
C HIS A 36 5.67 4.36 -15.25
N LYS A 37 4.57 3.92 -15.84
CA LYS A 37 4.43 3.75 -17.30
C LYS A 37 4.14 5.08 -18.01
N GLY A 38 3.92 6.14 -17.25
CA GLY A 38 3.24 7.36 -17.67
C GLY A 38 3.98 8.23 -18.67
N ARG A 39 5.31 8.19 -18.77
CA ARG A 39 6.03 8.96 -19.80
C ARG A 39 5.63 8.54 -21.22
N SER A 40 5.42 7.25 -21.45
CA SER A 40 4.98 6.73 -22.75
C SER A 40 3.47 6.76 -22.94
N TRP A 41 2.69 6.56 -21.89
CA TRP A 41 1.24 6.39 -21.95
C TRP A 41 0.48 7.71 -21.81
N LEU A 42 0.87 8.59 -20.87
CA LEU A 42 0.35 9.97 -20.81
C LEU A 42 0.68 10.73 -22.10
N GLY A 43 1.89 10.54 -22.65
CA GLY A 43 2.24 11.08 -23.96
C GLY A 43 1.34 10.54 -25.07
N ALA A 44 0.86 9.31 -25.00
CA ALA A 44 -0.08 8.74 -25.98
C ALA A 44 -1.52 9.25 -25.79
N MET A 45 -1.99 9.43 -24.56
CA MET A 45 -3.31 9.99 -24.26
C MET A 45 -3.41 11.49 -24.57
N PHE A 46 -2.33 12.25 -24.40
CA PHE A 46 -2.29 13.69 -24.64
C PHE A 46 -1.69 14.10 -25.99
N LYS A 47 -1.45 13.16 -26.90
CA LYS A 47 -0.88 13.42 -28.24
C LYS A 47 -1.68 14.38 -29.12
N GLY A 48 -2.84 14.85 -28.66
CA GLY A 48 -3.67 15.86 -29.34
C GLY A 48 -3.25 17.32 -29.12
N ASN A 49 -2.46 17.65 -28.10
CA ASN A 49 -2.08 19.03 -27.76
C ASN A 49 -0.56 19.16 -27.62
N ARG A 50 0.14 19.29 -28.75
CA ARG A 50 1.60 19.39 -28.83
C ARG A 50 2.21 20.68 -28.30
N ASP A 51 1.42 21.74 -28.08
CA ASP A 51 1.92 23.08 -27.75
C ASP A 51 2.10 23.35 -26.25
N ILE A 52 1.79 22.39 -25.37
CA ILE A 52 1.82 22.57 -23.90
C ILE A 52 3.15 22.10 -23.27
N PHE A 53 4.04 21.47 -24.03
CA PHE A 53 5.25 20.86 -23.49
C PHE A 53 6.49 21.76 -23.65
N SER A 54 6.61 22.77 -22.75
CA SER A 54 7.91 23.40 -22.51
C SER A 54 8.82 22.46 -21.69
N PRO A 55 10.15 22.60 -21.76
CA PRO A 55 11.09 21.84 -20.93
C PRO A 55 10.80 21.92 -19.44
N ASP A 56 10.41 23.08 -18.92
CA ASP A 56 10.05 23.31 -17.51
C ASP A 56 8.79 22.54 -17.07
N PHE A 57 7.84 22.39 -18.00
CA PHE A 57 6.62 21.60 -17.75
C PHE A 57 6.93 20.10 -17.68
N LEU A 58 7.91 19.63 -18.46
CA LEU A 58 8.33 18.22 -18.43
C LEU A 58 9.03 17.90 -17.12
N GLU A 59 9.85 18.79 -16.59
CA GLU A 59 10.54 18.59 -15.30
C GLU A 59 9.54 18.62 -14.12
N ALA A 60 8.65 19.59 -14.09
CA ALA A 60 7.55 19.62 -13.12
C ALA A 60 6.64 18.40 -13.24
N GLY A 61 6.42 17.90 -14.46
CA GLY A 61 5.69 16.68 -14.74
C GLY A 61 6.35 15.43 -14.17
N ASP A 62 7.66 15.35 -14.22
CA ASP A 62 8.44 14.23 -13.67
C ASP A 62 8.29 14.12 -12.15
N GLN A 63 8.37 15.23 -11.42
CA GLN A 63 8.15 15.24 -9.97
C GLN A 63 6.71 14.86 -9.60
N VAL A 64 5.72 15.30 -10.38
CA VAL A 64 4.32 14.93 -10.18
C VAL A 64 4.12 13.44 -10.46
N LEU A 65 4.75 12.90 -11.49
CA LEU A 65 4.68 11.47 -11.82
C LEU A 65 5.37 10.61 -10.76
N ASP A 66 6.51 11.08 -10.25
CA ASP A 66 7.20 10.42 -9.14
C ASP A 66 6.32 10.39 -7.89
N ALA A 67 5.71 11.51 -7.51
CA ALA A 67 4.78 11.59 -6.38
C ALA A 67 3.52 10.72 -6.59
N LEU A 68 3.07 10.55 -7.85
CA LEU A 68 1.93 9.73 -8.23
C LEU A 68 2.27 8.26 -8.44
N GLU A 69 3.55 7.89 -8.45
CA GLU A 69 3.94 6.49 -8.55
C GLU A 69 3.40 5.72 -7.33
N LEU A 70 2.92 4.51 -7.59
CA LEU A 70 2.31 3.67 -6.59
C LEU A 70 3.27 3.38 -5.43
N GLY A 71 2.86 3.70 -4.20
CA GLY A 71 3.67 3.50 -3.01
C GLY A 71 4.91 4.41 -2.95
N SER A 72 4.87 5.57 -3.59
CA SER A 72 5.96 6.55 -3.60
C SER A 72 6.33 7.02 -2.19
N ARG A 73 7.56 7.51 -2.04
CA ARG A 73 8.01 8.13 -0.81
C ARG A 73 7.11 9.29 -0.39
N PHE A 74 6.66 10.09 -1.36
CA PHE A 74 5.74 11.20 -1.10
C PHE A 74 4.43 10.71 -0.47
N THR A 75 3.80 9.66 -1.01
CA THR A 75 2.55 9.13 -0.47
C THR A 75 2.73 8.46 0.89
N TRP A 76 3.89 7.84 1.12
CA TRP A 76 4.27 7.27 2.41
C TRP A 76 4.40 8.35 3.48
N ASP A 77 5.21 9.38 3.23
CA ASP A 77 5.46 10.47 4.18
C ASP A 77 4.17 11.28 4.43
N LEU A 78 3.40 11.55 3.39
CA LEU A 78 2.13 12.26 3.50
C LEU A 78 1.12 11.50 4.37
N ALA A 79 1.03 10.18 4.23
CA ALA A 79 0.14 9.37 5.07
C ALA A 79 0.54 9.39 6.55
N HIS A 80 1.82 9.48 6.86
CA HIS A 80 2.28 9.65 8.24
C HIS A 80 1.93 11.02 8.82
N LEU A 81 1.78 12.04 7.97
CA LEU A 81 1.38 13.38 8.41
C LEU A 81 -0.13 13.50 8.59
N ASP A 82 -0.92 13.03 7.61
CA ASP A 82 -2.35 13.34 7.55
C ASP A 82 -3.28 12.22 8.01
N MET A 83 -2.82 10.96 8.02
CA MET A 83 -3.65 9.80 8.38
C MET A 83 -3.20 9.11 9.66
N LEU A 84 -1.90 9.06 9.92
CA LEU A 84 -1.29 8.31 11.01
C LEU A 84 -0.66 9.19 12.09
N GLY A 85 -0.63 10.51 11.88
CA GLY A 85 -0.14 11.48 12.86
C GLY A 85 -1.17 11.78 13.95
N ASP A 86 -0.74 12.51 14.96
CA ASP A 86 -1.59 12.89 16.11
C ASP A 86 -2.66 13.92 15.73
N GLU A 87 -2.43 14.70 14.69
CA GLU A 87 -3.39 15.71 14.23
C GLU A 87 -4.43 15.09 13.29
N GLN A 88 -5.71 15.27 13.63
CA GLN A 88 -6.81 14.78 12.81
C GLN A 88 -7.12 15.74 11.65
N PHE A 89 -6.93 15.29 10.41
CA PHE A 89 -7.21 16.05 9.19
C PHE A 89 -8.57 15.72 8.57
N TYR A 90 -9.09 14.53 8.81
CA TYR A 90 -10.35 14.02 8.26
C TYR A 90 -11.25 13.61 9.42
N GLY A 91 -12.53 13.88 9.31
CA GLY A 91 -13.36 13.56 10.43
C GLY A 91 -14.85 13.78 10.22
N GLU A 92 -15.57 13.72 11.34
CA GLU A 92 -17.01 13.90 11.42
C GLU A 92 -17.37 15.18 12.20
N ASP A 93 -16.46 16.12 12.36
CA ASP A 93 -16.72 17.36 13.08
C ASP A 93 -16.62 18.59 12.17
N ARG A 94 -16.93 19.79 12.73
CA ARG A 94 -16.93 21.04 11.97
C ARG A 94 -15.52 21.56 11.67
N ARG A 95 -14.47 20.99 12.27
CA ARG A 95 -13.09 21.46 12.13
C ARG A 95 -12.36 20.75 10.99
N THR A 96 -12.82 19.56 10.62
CA THR A 96 -12.26 18.74 9.55
C THR A 96 -13.27 18.55 8.40
N PRO A 97 -12.82 18.34 7.15
CA PRO A 97 -13.75 18.08 6.06
C PRO A 97 -14.42 16.69 6.21
N TYR A 98 -15.69 16.62 5.83
CA TYR A 98 -16.33 15.35 5.51
C TYR A 98 -15.79 14.84 4.17
N VAL A 99 -15.38 13.58 4.13
CA VAL A 99 -14.73 12.99 2.96
C VAL A 99 -15.61 11.92 2.32
N PHE A 100 -15.72 11.98 1.01
CA PHE A 100 -16.54 11.10 0.18
C PHE A 100 -15.69 10.54 -0.95
N ILE A 101 -15.48 9.23 -0.99
CA ILE A 101 -14.61 8.57 -1.96
C ILE A 101 -15.46 7.67 -2.87
N PHE A 102 -15.41 7.96 -4.15
CA PHE A 102 -16.03 7.15 -5.20
C PHE A 102 -14.98 6.46 -6.04
N CYS A 103 -15.23 5.24 -6.48
CA CYS A 103 -14.39 4.53 -7.43
C CYS A 103 -15.23 3.82 -8.49
N GLY A 104 -14.72 3.68 -9.69
CA GLY A 104 -15.32 2.83 -10.71
C GLY A 104 -15.00 1.35 -10.47
N THR A 105 -15.90 0.45 -10.87
CA THR A 105 -15.70 -1.00 -10.70
C THR A 105 -15.15 -1.68 -11.94
N LYS A 106 -15.02 -0.98 -13.06
CA LYS A 106 -14.56 -1.53 -14.34
C LYS A 106 -13.20 -0.98 -14.74
N GLY A 107 -12.40 -1.85 -15.39
CA GLY A 107 -11.24 -1.43 -16.15
C GLY A 107 -11.62 -0.86 -17.53
N TYR A 108 -10.61 -0.47 -18.28
CA TYR A 108 -10.77 -0.03 -19.67
C TYR A 108 -11.14 -1.21 -20.59
N THR A 109 -11.75 -0.88 -21.74
CA THR A 109 -12.12 -1.82 -22.79
C THR A 109 -11.30 -1.57 -24.07
N GLY A 110 -11.31 -2.52 -24.99
CA GLY A 110 -10.57 -2.40 -26.27
C GLY A 110 -9.06 -2.39 -26.07
N LEU A 111 -8.35 -1.58 -26.86
CA LEU A 111 -6.87 -1.49 -26.81
C LEU A 111 -6.34 -1.00 -25.46
N ALA A 112 -7.10 -0.17 -24.75
CA ALA A 112 -6.71 0.32 -23.43
C ALA A 112 -6.78 -0.75 -22.32
N SER A 113 -7.41 -1.89 -22.57
CA SER A 113 -7.51 -2.98 -21.58
C SER A 113 -6.15 -3.60 -21.20
N VAL A 114 -5.11 -3.41 -22.03
CA VAL A 114 -3.74 -3.91 -21.77
C VAL A 114 -3.13 -3.34 -20.47
N VAL A 115 -3.61 -2.19 -20.02
CA VAL A 115 -3.12 -1.57 -18.77
C VAL A 115 -3.91 -1.96 -17.54
N ASN A 116 -5.01 -2.69 -17.71
CA ASN A 116 -5.83 -3.09 -16.57
C ASN A 116 -5.06 -4.04 -15.65
N GLU A 117 -5.12 -3.76 -14.37
CA GLU A 117 -4.70 -4.68 -13.31
C GLU A 117 -5.93 -5.15 -12.52
N PRO A 118 -5.90 -6.34 -11.91
CA PRO A 118 -6.97 -6.78 -11.02
C PRO A 118 -7.16 -5.81 -9.85
N GLY A 119 -8.41 -5.60 -9.43
CA GLY A 119 -8.71 -4.72 -8.30
C GLY A 119 -8.52 -3.23 -8.60
N THR A 120 -8.70 -2.82 -9.87
CA THR A 120 -8.56 -1.42 -10.32
C THR A 120 -9.79 -0.95 -11.10
N ASP A 121 -9.89 0.36 -11.25
CA ASP A 121 -10.80 1.02 -12.20
C ASP A 121 -10.17 1.22 -13.59
N GLY A 122 -9.05 0.55 -13.85
CA GLY A 122 -8.20 0.67 -15.03
C GLY A 122 -6.96 1.56 -14.80
N THR A 123 -6.95 2.43 -13.81
CA THR A 123 -5.83 3.35 -13.52
C THR A 123 -5.40 3.31 -12.06
N VAL A 124 -6.35 3.26 -11.13
CA VAL A 124 -6.08 3.30 -9.70
C VAL A 124 -6.62 2.05 -9.04
N ARG A 125 -5.85 1.48 -8.12
CA ARG A 125 -6.30 0.34 -7.30
C ARG A 125 -7.39 0.79 -6.35
N TRP A 126 -8.46 0.00 -6.20
CA TRP A 126 -9.56 0.33 -5.31
C TRP A 126 -9.08 0.57 -3.87
N ALA A 127 -8.20 -0.29 -3.37
CA ALA A 127 -7.57 -0.10 -2.06
C ALA A 127 -6.76 1.20 -1.99
N GLY A 128 -6.12 1.60 -3.09
CA GLY A 128 -5.35 2.84 -3.22
C GLY A 128 -6.19 4.11 -3.35
N CYS A 129 -7.51 4.01 -3.60
CA CYS A 129 -8.43 5.15 -3.55
C CYS A 129 -8.81 5.52 -2.10
N ALA A 130 -8.93 4.53 -1.23
CA ALA A 130 -9.41 4.71 0.13
C ALA A 130 -8.45 5.56 0.99
N LEU A 131 -9.03 6.23 2.00
CA LEU A 131 -8.28 6.92 3.05
C LEU A 131 -8.20 6.09 4.33
N ASN A 132 -8.97 4.99 4.44
CA ASN A 132 -8.87 4.07 5.56
C ASN A 132 -7.53 3.33 5.50
N THR A 133 -6.64 3.70 6.41
CA THR A 133 -5.29 3.15 6.49
C THR A 133 -4.86 2.97 7.94
N ARG A 134 -3.89 2.12 8.15
CA ARG A 134 -3.22 1.95 9.44
C ARG A 134 -1.75 1.60 9.24
N LYS A 135 -0.97 1.72 10.30
CA LYS A 135 0.43 1.33 10.33
C LYS A 135 0.60 -0.01 11.03
N VAL A 136 1.45 -0.82 10.46
CA VAL A 136 1.95 -2.06 11.07
C VAL A 136 3.47 -1.98 11.09
N VAL A 137 4.08 -2.36 12.20
CA VAL A 137 5.53 -2.53 12.30
C VAL A 137 5.81 -4.00 12.54
N LEU A 138 6.57 -4.60 11.63
CA LEU A 138 7.10 -5.95 11.77
C LEU A 138 8.58 -5.83 12.11
N ASP A 139 8.88 -6.01 13.39
CA ASP A 139 10.23 -5.87 13.92
C ASP A 139 10.90 -7.24 14.01
N LEU A 140 11.84 -7.49 13.13
CA LEU A 140 12.62 -8.73 13.06
C LEU A 140 14.10 -8.49 13.42
N THR A 141 14.39 -7.41 14.16
CA THR A 141 15.74 -7.08 14.58
C THR A 141 16.17 -7.83 15.85
N HIS A 142 15.21 -8.37 16.61
CA HIS A 142 15.50 -9.09 17.85
C HIS A 142 15.59 -10.59 17.65
N ASP A 143 16.44 -11.22 18.47
CA ASP A 143 16.59 -12.68 18.49
C ASP A 143 15.22 -13.34 18.79
N PRO A 144 14.78 -14.28 17.96
CA PRO A 144 13.54 -15.04 18.19
C PRO A 144 13.48 -15.77 19.52
N ALA A 145 14.64 -16.20 20.03
CA ALA A 145 14.71 -16.87 21.31
C ALA A 145 14.44 -15.93 22.50
N LEU A 146 14.61 -14.61 22.29
CA LEU A 146 14.49 -13.59 23.34
C LEU A 146 13.21 -12.76 23.21
N ALA A 147 12.63 -12.67 22.01
CA ALA A 147 11.44 -11.86 21.77
C ALA A 147 10.20 -12.74 21.63
N ARG A 148 9.12 -12.38 22.32
CA ARG A 148 7.83 -13.03 22.13
C ARG A 148 7.25 -12.69 20.76
N PRO A 149 6.48 -13.57 20.11
CA PRO A 149 5.85 -13.26 18.81
C PRO A 149 5.03 -11.96 18.82
N GLU A 150 4.33 -11.69 19.90
CA GLU A 150 3.54 -10.47 20.11
C GLU A 150 4.37 -9.19 20.15
N ASP A 151 5.62 -9.27 20.56
CA ASP A 151 6.52 -8.12 20.63
C ASP A 151 7.06 -7.71 19.24
N ARG A 152 6.92 -8.59 18.24
CA ARG A 152 7.45 -8.40 16.89
C ARG A 152 6.49 -7.68 15.97
N ILE A 153 5.19 -7.80 16.22
CA ILE A 153 4.16 -7.22 15.38
C ILE A 153 3.42 -6.17 16.19
N ARG A 154 3.59 -4.91 15.80
CA ARG A 154 2.84 -3.79 16.36
C ARG A 154 1.87 -3.29 15.33
N ILE A 155 0.59 -3.38 15.64
CA ILE A 155 -0.50 -2.92 14.80
C ILE A 155 -1.08 -1.68 15.46
N ALA A 156 -0.99 -0.55 14.75
CA ALA A 156 -1.63 0.68 15.20
C ALA A 156 -3.15 0.58 15.03
N ASP A 157 -3.88 1.29 15.86
CA ASP A 157 -5.32 1.43 15.72
C ASP A 157 -5.69 2.04 14.35
N TRP A 158 -6.90 1.75 13.91
CA TRP A 158 -7.46 2.44 12.77
C TRP A 158 -7.64 3.92 13.08
N THR A 159 -7.50 4.76 12.05
CA THR A 159 -7.91 6.16 12.15
C THR A 159 -9.37 6.24 12.61
N ASN A 160 -9.67 7.18 13.50
CA ASN A 160 -10.95 7.27 14.23
C ASN A 160 -12.19 7.53 13.35
N VAL A 161 -12.03 7.64 12.04
CA VAL A 161 -13.12 7.95 11.10
C VAL A 161 -13.15 6.91 10.00
N ASP A 162 -14.26 6.19 9.92
CA ASP A 162 -14.55 5.31 8.78
C ASP A 162 -14.99 6.16 7.58
N ILE A 163 -14.10 6.30 6.60
CA ILE A 163 -14.38 6.98 5.33
C ILE A 163 -14.79 5.92 4.32
N PRO A 164 -16.08 5.84 3.97
CA PRO A 164 -16.56 4.77 3.09
C PRO A 164 -16.02 4.92 1.67
N LEU A 165 -15.49 3.83 1.13
CA LEU A 165 -15.27 3.68 -0.31
C LEU A 165 -16.61 3.36 -0.98
N THR A 166 -17.05 4.21 -1.91
CA THR A 166 -18.33 4.09 -2.60
C THR A 166 -18.12 3.62 -4.04
N PRO A 167 -18.27 2.33 -4.34
CA PRO A 167 -18.09 1.81 -5.69
C PRO A 167 -19.28 2.15 -6.58
N ILE A 168 -19.00 2.59 -7.80
CA ILE A 168 -20.00 2.89 -8.81
C ILE A 168 -19.85 1.90 -9.96
N ASP A 169 -20.88 1.08 -10.14
CA ASP A 169 -20.88 0.04 -11.17
C ASP A 169 -20.76 0.63 -12.59
N LYS A 170 -20.12 -0.14 -13.47
CA LYS A 170 -19.95 0.15 -14.91
C LYS A 170 -19.08 1.36 -15.25
N LEU A 171 -18.57 2.10 -14.29
CA LEU A 171 -17.63 3.19 -14.52
C LEU A 171 -16.17 2.70 -14.42
N ASN A 172 -15.31 3.30 -15.22
CA ASN A 172 -13.85 3.21 -15.11
C ASN A 172 -13.27 4.57 -14.71
N HIS A 173 -11.95 4.66 -14.61
CA HIS A 173 -11.27 5.88 -14.20
C HIS A 173 -11.57 7.11 -15.08
N GLY A 174 -11.74 6.92 -16.38
CA GLY A 174 -12.10 8.00 -17.31
C GLY A 174 -13.58 8.35 -17.23
N THR A 175 -14.46 7.36 -17.30
CA THR A 175 -15.90 7.57 -17.38
C THR A 175 -16.51 8.08 -16.09
N ILE A 176 -15.87 7.88 -14.93
CA ILE A 176 -16.33 8.43 -13.65
C ILE A 176 -16.41 9.96 -13.66
N VAL A 177 -15.64 10.61 -14.55
CA VAL A 177 -15.65 12.07 -14.73
C VAL A 177 -16.33 12.48 -16.03
N SER A 178 -16.04 11.79 -17.16
CA SER A 178 -16.50 12.20 -18.47
C SER A 178 -17.94 11.80 -18.80
N ASP A 179 -18.44 10.71 -18.17
CA ASP A 179 -19.77 10.17 -18.39
C ASP A 179 -20.34 9.56 -17.08
N PRO A 180 -20.54 10.41 -16.05
CA PRO A 180 -20.97 9.94 -14.74
C PRO A 180 -22.38 9.35 -14.77
N SER A 181 -22.57 8.25 -14.06
CA SER A 181 -23.91 7.64 -13.93
C SER A 181 -24.83 8.55 -13.08
N PRO A 182 -26.18 8.46 -13.28
CA PRO A 182 -27.14 9.19 -12.44
C PRO A 182 -26.93 8.95 -10.95
N LEU A 183 -26.63 7.68 -10.56
CA LEU A 183 -26.35 7.32 -9.16
C LEU A 183 -25.17 8.10 -8.59
N LEU A 184 -24.06 8.22 -9.34
CA LEU A 184 -22.90 9.00 -8.91
C LEU A 184 -23.24 10.48 -8.72
N VAL A 185 -23.97 11.04 -9.69
CA VAL A 185 -24.38 12.45 -9.63
C VAL A 185 -25.24 12.72 -8.40
N ASP A 186 -26.26 11.90 -8.16
CA ASP A 186 -27.14 12.03 -7.00
C ASP A 186 -26.36 11.95 -5.68
N LEU A 187 -25.52 10.91 -5.50
CA LEU A 187 -24.72 10.74 -4.28
C LEU A 187 -23.73 11.90 -4.09
N ALA A 188 -23.15 12.41 -5.16
CA ALA A 188 -22.23 13.55 -5.08
C ALA A 188 -22.97 14.86 -4.70
N LEU A 189 -24.15 15.09 -5.25
CA LEU A 189 -24.99 16.24 -4.89
C LEU A 189 -25.45 16.15 -3.43
N ASP A 190 -25.82 14.97 -2.96
CA ASP A 190 -26.20 14.75 -1.56
C ASP A 190 -24.99 14.94 -0.64
N ALA A 191 -23.80 14.47 -1.03
CA ALA A 191 -22.56 14.72 -0.30
C ALA A 191 -22.28 16.24 -0.11
N LEU A 192 -22.57 17.07 -1.14
CA LEU A 192 -22.42 18.52 -1.03
C LEU A 192 -23.38 19.15 -0.02
N ARG A 193 -24.45 18.49 0.35
CA ARG A 193 -25.44 18.99 1.35
C ARG A 193 -25.09 18.59 2.76
N VAL A 194 -24.19 17.62 2.96
CA VAL A 194 -23.77 17.17 4.29
C VAL A 194 -23.13 18.31 5.08
N SER A 195 -23.68 18.61 6.25
CA SER A 195 -23.23 19.73 7.11
C SER A 195 -23.05 19.36 8.58
N SER A 196 -23.34 18.11 8.95
CA SER A 196 -23.24 17.62 10.31
C SER A 196 -22.76 16.16 10.32
N LYS A 197 -22.30 15.71 11.49
CA LYS A 197 -21.92 14.32 11.74
C LYS A 197 -23.09 13.34 11.48
N ALA A 198 -24.30 13.69 11.92
CA ALA A 198 -25.49 12.89 11.68
C ALA A 198 -25.76 12.75 10.17
N ALA A 199 -25.80 13.88 9.45
CA ALA A 199 -25.99 13.87 7.99
C ALA A 199 -24.90 13.10 7.24
N PHE A 200 -23.65 13.10 7.73
CA PHE A 200 -22.57 12.30 7.15
C PHE A 200 -22.81 10.79 7.34
N ARG A 201 -23.26 10.39 8.52
CA ARG A 201 -23.57 8.99 8.82
C ARG A 201 -24.78 8.50 8.04
N ASP A 202 -25.83 9.32 7.92
CA ASP A 202 -27.01 9.02 7.13
C ASP A 202 -26.63 8.88 5.66
N TRP A 203 -25.84 9.81 5.12
CA TRP A 203 -25.31 9.71 3.75
C TRP A 203 -24.49 8.43 3.55
N SER A 204 -23.62 8.10 4.51
CA SER A 204 -22.77 6.91 4.43
C SER A 204 -23.59 5.61 4.42
N ALA A 205 -24.66 5.56 5.21
CA ALA A 205 -25.58 4.43 5.24
C ALA A 205 -26.37 4.30 3.93
N ASP A 206 -26.89 5.41 3.39
CA ASP A 206 -27.61 5.44 2.10
C ASP A 206 -26.68 5.04 0.95
N ALA A 207 -25.48 5.62 0.87
CA ALA A 207 -24.50 5.28 -0.15
C ALA A 207 -24.14 3.78 -0.12
N ARG A 208 -23.93 3.21 1.08
CA ARG A 208 -23.65 1.77 1.24
C ARG A 208 -24.83 0.92 0.75
N ALA A 209 -26.07 1.31 1.06
CA ALA A 209 -27.27 0.61 0.63
C ALA A 209 -27.44 0.65 -0.90
N ARG A 210 -27.32 1.84 -1.49
CA ARG A 210 -27.49 2.07 -2.94
C ARG A 210 -26.37 1.44 -3.79
N THR A 211 -25.17 1.27 -3.25
CA THR A 211 -24.02 0.68 -3.95
C THR A 211 -23.74 -0.76 -3.52
N ARG A 212 -24.60 -1.37 -2.73
CA ARG A 212 -24.41 -2.73 -2.18
C ARG A 212 -24.10 -3.77 -3.26
N ALA A 213 -24.90 -3.81 -4.34
CA ALA A 213 -24.67 -4.78 -5.42
C ALA A 213 -23.32 -4.61 -6.10
N ALA A 214 -22.85 -3.37 -6.30
CA ALA A 214 -21.53 -3.09 -6.85
C ALA A 214 -20.43 -3.54 -5.89
N ARG A 215 -20.60 -3.29 -4.60
CA ARG A 215 -19.66 -3.70 -3.54
C ARG A 215 -19.57 -5.22 -3.42
N ASP A 216 -20.70 -5.91 -3.40
CA ASP A 216 -20.76 -7.37 -3.27
C ASP A 216 -20.17 -8.09 -4.49
N ALA A 217 -20.14 -7.42 -5.65
CA ALA A 217 -19.52 -7.92 -6.88
C ALA A 217 -18.01 -7.65 -6.97
N MET A 218 -17.46 -6.76 -6.10
CA MET A 218 -16.04 -6.47 -6.09
C MET A 218 -15.28 -7.54 -5.31
N ALA A 219 -14.17 -8.01 -5.89
CA ALA A 219 -13.20 -8.78 -5.12
C ALA A 219 -12.53 -7.90 -4.06
N GLY A 220 -12.31 -8.46 -2.89
CA GLY A 220 -11.79 -7.71 -1.74
C GLY A 220 -10.28 -7.51 -1.78
N TRP A 221 -9.79 -6.75 -2.73
CA TRP A 221 -8.38 -6.43 -2.86
C TRP A 221 -7.91 -5.50 -1.74
N GLN A 222 -6.73 -5.81 -1.19
CA GLN A 222 -6.03 -4.99 -0.21
C GLN A 222 -4.63 -4.65 -0.71
N GLN A 223 -4.14 -3.50 -0.32
CA GLN A 223 -2.81 -3.01 -0.65
C GLN A 223 -1.96 -2.85 0.61
N PHE A 224 -0.71 -3.30 0.55
CA PHE A 224 0.31 -3.06 1.56
C PHE A 224 1.43 -2.26 0.93
N VAL A 225 1.71 -1.07 1.46
CA VAL A 225 2.93 -0.35 1.12
C VAL A 225 3.95 -0.71 2.18
N ILE A 226 4.97 -1.46 1.79
CA ILE A 226 6.02 -1.95 2.68
C ILE A 226 7.27 -1.10 2.49
N ARG A 227 7.82 -0.61 3.59
CA ARG A 227 9.15 0.00 3.66
C ARG A 227 10.06 -0.92 4.47
N ALA A 228 11.10 -1.45 3.84
CA ALA A 228 12.09 -2.26 4.53
C ALA A 228 13.27 -1.39 4.98
N VAL A 229 13.63 -1.49 6.26
CA VAL A 229 14.73 -0.74 6.88
C VAL A 229 15.54 -1.65 7.81
N ASP A 230 16.79 -1.29 8.07
CA ASP A 230 17.56 -1.95 9.13
C ASP A 230 17.26 -1.33 10.51
N GLU A 231 17.97 -1.81 11.53
CA GLU A 231 17.84 -1.35 12.92
C GLU A 231 18.22 0.12 13.12
N ARG A 232 18.94 0.72 12.17
CA ARG A 232 19.33 2.14 12.18
C ARG A 232 18.39 3.01 11.36
N GLY A 233 17.43 2.38 10.64
CA GLY A 233 16.48 3.07 9.76
C GLY A 233 16.99 3.23 8.32
N ASP A 234 18.16 2.65 7.99
CA ASP A 234 18.68 2.69 6.64
C ASP A 234 17.86 1.78 5.70
N PRO A 235 17.63 2.22 4.45
CA PRO A 235 16.79 1.48 3.52
C PRO A 235 17.41 0.15 3.09
N ILE A 236 16.59 -0.87 2.99
CA ILE A 236 16.94 -2.19 2.45
C ILE A 236 16.25 -2.36 1.09
N PRO A 237 16.97 -2.16 -0.04
CA PRO A 237 16.36 -2.23 -1.37
C PRO A 237 16.14 -3.64 -1.90
N ASP A 238 16.96 -4.61 -1.46
CA ASP A 238 16.95 -5.99 -1.96
C ASP A 238 16.24 -6.93 -1.00
N TYR A 239 14.91 -6.86 -0.99
CA TYR A 239 14.08 -7.78 -0.24
C TYR A 239 12.89 -8.28 -1.07
N ASN A 240 12.31 -9.39 -0.66
CA ASN A 240 11.05 -9.90 -1.18
C ASN A 240 10.18 -10.43 -0.04
N VAL A 241 8.89 -10.37 -0.23
CA VAL A 241 7.89 -10.88 0.71
C VAL A 241 6.98 -11.84 -0.04
N GLU A 242 6.79 -13.03 0.51
CA GLU A 242 5.90 -14.05 -0.03
C GLU A 242 4.90 -14.48 1.04
N LEU A 243 3.66 -14.71 0.65
CA LEU A 243 2.66 -15.36 1.49
C LEU A 243 2.51 -16.81 1.06
N GLU A 244 2.65 -17.73 2.00
CA GLU A 244 2.64 -19.17 1.74
C GLU A 244 1.60 -19.87 2.64
N THR A 245 0.95 -20.88 2.08
CA THR A 245 0.10 -21.82 2.81
C THR A 245 0.59 -23.25 2.58
N PRO A 246 0.38 -24.20 3.51
CA PRO A 246 0.66 -25.61 3.24
C PRO A 246 -0.08 -26.08 1.99
N ALA A 247 0.63 -26.74 1.11
CA ALA A 247 0.03 -27.42 -0.02
C ALA A 247 -0.24 -28.89 0.35
N PHE A 248 -1.50 -29.30 0.23
CA PHE A 248 -1.84 -30.70 0.40
C PHE A 248 -1.48 -31.45 -0.90
N SER A 249 -0.41 -32.21 -0.88
CA SER A 249 -0.03 -33.08 -1.99
C SER A 249 0.50 -34.41 -1.43
N ILE A 250 -0.14 -35.50 -1.86
CA ILE A 250 0.26 -36.85 -1.52
C ILE A 250 1.68 -37.16 -2.09
N PHE A 251 2.03 -36.51 -3.19
CA PHE A 251 3.31 -36.70 -3.88
C PHE A 251 4.46 -35.80 -3.39
N ARG A 252 4.16 -34.75 -2.60
CA ARG A 252 5.14 -33.84 -2.01
C ARG A 252 4.70 -33.44 -0.60
N PRO A 253 4.95 -34.26 0.40
CA PRO A 253 4.70 -33.91 1.79
C PRO A 253 5.55 -32.67 2.15
N GLY A 254 4.93 -31.68 2.80
CA GLY A 254 5.59 -30.42 3.15
C GLY A 254 5.66 -29.37 2.03
N GLY A 255 4.97 -29.60 0.92
CA GLY A 255 4.83 -28.61 -0.15
C GLY A 255 4.14 -27.32 0.36
N ARG A 256 4.48 -26.18 -0.25
CA ARG A 256 3.87 -24.88 0.01
C ARG A 256 3.24 -24.32 -1.26
N ARG A 257 2.13 -23.64 -1.08
CA ARG A 257 1.46 -22.89 -2.14
C ARG A 257 1.63 -21.42 -1.84
N LYS A 258 2.18 -20.68 -2.81
CA LYS A 258 2.24 -19.22 -2.74
C LYS A 258 0.88 -18.62 -3.04
N ILE A 259 0.53 -17.61 -2.27
CA ILE A 259 -0.60 -16.73 -2.56
C ILE A 259 -0.13 -15.69 -3.58
N GLU A 260 -0.98 -15.42 -4.56
CA GLU A 260 -0.65 -14.45 -5.60
C GLU A 260 -0.56 -13.04 -5.02
N LEU A 261 0.59 -12.39 -5.27
CA LEU A 261 0.87 -11.02 -4.88
C LEU A 261 1.28 -10.23 -6.12
N HIS A 262 0.58 -9.15 -6.40
CA HIS A 262 1.02 -8.19 -7.42
C HIS A 262 1.95 -7.17 -6.77
N VAL A 263 3.22 -7.18 -7.18
CA VAL A 263 4.26 -6.35 -6.55
C VAL A 263 4.64 -5.20 -7.48
N HIS A 264 4.64 -3.98 -6.94
CA HIS A 264 5.13 -2.79 -7.60
C HIS A 264 6.25 -2.16 -6.76
N PRO A 265 7.52 -2.25 -7.18
CA PRO A 265 8.61 -1.55 -6.52
C PRO A 265 8.57 -0.07 -6.92
N TYR A 266 8.68 0.84 -5.95
CA TYR A 266 8.81 2.26 -6.23
C TYR A 266 10.17 2.54 -6.89
N SER A 267 10.16 3.30 -7.98
CA SER A 267 11.37 3.52 -8.80
C SER A 267 12.40 4.40 -8.10
N GLY A 268 11.97 5.37 -7.29
CA GLY A 268 12.84 6.30 -6.58
C GLY A 268 13.49 5.72 -5.33
N ASP A 269 12.89 4.70 -4.70
CA ASP A 269 13.42 4.02 -3.52
C ASP A 269 12.91 2.57 -3.47
N LYS A 270 13.77 1.62 -3.82
CA LYS A 270 13.41 0.21 -3.88
C LYS A 270 13.15 -0.44 -2.51
N SER A 271 13.43 0.26 -1.41
CA SER A 271 13.02 -0.18 -0.08
C SER A 271 11.51 -0.03 0.13
N LEU A 272 10.85 0.80 -0.69
CA LEU A 272 9.41 0.94 -0.77
C LEU A 272 8.84 0.06 -1.88
N ARG A 273 7.92 -0.82 -1.52
CA ARG A 273 7.21 -1.71 -2.45
C ARG A 273 5.75 -1.78 -2.10
N CYS A 274 4.92 -1.76 -3.12
CA CYS A 274 3.48 -1.94 -2.96
C CYS A 274 3.08 -3.36 -3.34
N PHE A 275 2.56 -4.10 -2.38
CA PHE A 275 2.02 -5.45 -2.53
C PHE A 275 0.50 -5.37 -2.58
N HIS A 276 -0.12 -6.05 -3.53
CA HIS A 276 -1.56 -6.05 -3.73
C HIS A 276 -2.05 -7.49 -3.82
N LEU A 277 -3.02 -7.83 -3.02
CA LEU A 277 -3.56 -9.19 -2.94
C LEU A 277 -5.09 -9.18 -2.80
N ASN A 278 -5.72 -10.27 -3.21
CA ASN A 278 -7.14 -10.49 -2.98
C ASN A 278 -7.36 -11.02 -1.55
N ALA A 279 -7.59 -10.10 -0.61
CA ALA A 279 -7.80 -10.43 0.80
C ALA A 279 -9.07 -11.26 1.02
N SER A 280 -10.14 -11.04 0.23
CA SER A 280 -11.36 -11.86 0.34
C SER A 280 -11.08 -13.33 0.06
N GLU A 281 -10.28 -13.62 -0.97
CA GLU A 281 -9.92 -15.01 -1.28
C GLU A 281 -9.19 -15.71 -0.12
N LEU A 282 -8.33 -14.95 0.58
CA LEU A 282 -7.62 -15.43 1.76
C LEU A 282 -8.57 -15.65 2.95
N LEU A 283 -9.45 -14.68 3.21
CA LEU A 283 -10.40 -14.71 4.32
C LEU A 283 -11.48 -15.79 4.14
N ASP A 284 -11.94 -16.00 2.91
CA ASP A 284 -12.92 -17.04 2.59
C ASP A 284 -12.33 -18.45 2.75
N ARG A 285 -11.08 -18.63 2.37
CA ARG A 285 -10.39 -19.93 2.47
C ARG A 285 -9.98 -20.31 3.88
N LYS A 286 -9.79 -19.35 4.77
CA LYS A 286 -9.34 -19.52 6.16
C LYS A 286 -8.28 -20.62 6.29
N PRO A 287 -7.10 -20.44 5.72
CA PRO A 287 -6.08 -21.47 5.71
C PRO A 287 -5.72 -21.85 7.16
N ALA A 288 -5.51 -23.14 7.40
CA ALA A 288 -5.11 -23.63 8.71
C ALA A 288 -3.75 -23.08 9.17
N LYS A 289 -2.90 -22.70 8.22
CA LYS A 289 -1.62 -22.04 8.45
C LYS A 289 -1.35 -21.03 7.36
N LEU A 290 -0.92 -19.81 7.73
CA LEU A 290 -0.45 -18.77 6.86
C LEU A 290 0.95 -18.35 7.29
N GLU A 291 1.90 -18.44 6.38
CA GLU A 291 3.30 -18.07 6.61
C GLU A 291 3.67 -16.85 5.78
N LEU A 292 4.32 -15.88 6.41
CA LEU A 292 5.00 -14.78 5.77
C LEU A 292 6.47 -15.15 5.61
N ARG A 293 6.93 -15.30 4.37
CA ARG A 293 8.35 -15.49 4.09
C ARG A 293 8.97 -14.16 3.71
N VAL A 294 10.02 -13.78 4.41
CA VAL A 294 10.81 -12.58 4.12
C VAL A 294 12.17 -13.05 3.63
N ILE A 295 12.57 -12.55 2.47
CA ILE A 295 13.88 -12.79 1.87
C ILE A 295 14.53 -11.43 1.68
N ALA A 296 15.75 -11.25 2.16
CA ALA A 296 16.52 -10.03 1.92
C ALA A 296 17.98 -10.36 1.63
N SER A 297 18.60 -9.56 0.75
CA SER A 297 20.01 -9.70 0.41
C SER A 297 20.74 -8.37 0.65
N SER A 298 21.92 -8.44 1.22
CA SER A 298 22.76 -7.26 1.35
C SER A 298 23.42 -6.83 0.02
N GLY A 299 23.40 -7.72 -0.98
CA GLY A 299 24.09 -7.52 -2.25
C GLY A 299 25.63 -7.49 -2.13
N THR A 300 26.17 -7.73 -0.92
CA THR A 300 27.61 -7.67 -0.64
C THR A 300 28.02 -8.78 0.32
N ARG A 301 29.30 -9.14 0.30
CA ARG A 301 29.89 -10.07 1.27
C ARG A 301 30.34 -9.38 2.56
N LEU A 302 30.30 -8.06 2.61
CA LEU A 302 30.78 -7.26 3.74
C LEU A 302 29.73 -7.00 4.79
N VAL A 303 28.46 -7.08 4.38
CA VAL A 303 27.30 -6.85 5.25
C VAL A 303 26.43 -8.10 5.23
N GLY A 304 26.09 -8.61 6.37
CA GLY A 304 25.22 -9.75 6.56
C GLY A 304 23.97 -9.39 7.34
N TYR A 305 23.04 -10.31 7.39
CA TYR A 305 21.87 -10.23 8.25
C TYR A 305 22.10 -11.10 9.47
N HIS A 306 21.90 -10.53 10.66
CA HIS A 306 21.92 -11.27 11.91
C HIS A 306 20.50 -11.55 12.41
N GLY A 307 20.35 -12.64 13.09
CA GLY A 307 19.15 -12.94 13.92
C GLY A 307 18.16 -13.74 13.18
N PHE A 308 17.70 -14.40 12.60
CA PHE A 308 16.64 -15.27 12.06
C PHE A 308 17.03 -16.15 10.87
N VAL A 309 18.28 -16.41 10.73
CA VAL A 309 18.66 -17.52 9.88
C VAL A 309 18.54 -18.77 10.77
N GLU A 310 17.62 -19.71 10.44
CA GLU A 310 17.83 -21.06 10.88
C GLU A 310 19.27 -21.41 10.53
N PRO A 311 20.09 -21.87 11.49
CA PRO A 311 21.47 -22.18 11.20
C PRO A 311 21.49 -23.23 10.11
N GLY A 312 21.80 -22.81 8.90
CA GLY A 312 22.15 -23.74 7.83
C GLY A 312 23.40 -24.51 8.24
N PRO A 313 23.67 -25.66 7.62
CA PRO A 313 24.82 -26.53 8.01
C PRO A 313 26.18 -25.85 7.94
N GLN A 314 26.26 -24.58 7.59
CA GLN A 314 27.49 -23.79 7.45
C GLN A 314 27.53 -22.55 8.34
N GLY A 315 27.10 -22.66 9.56
CA GLY A 315 27.17 -21.66 10.62
C GLY A 315 27.81 -20.34 10.22
N ALA A 316 27.14 -19.26 10.55
CA ALA A 316 27.52 -17.89 10.44
C ALA A 316 26.86 -17.10 9.28
N GLY A 317 26.24 -16.06 9.67
CA GLY A 317 25.72 -14.93 8.95
C GLY A 317 25.88 -14.94 7.41
N GLY A 318 24.87 -15.43 6.69
CA GLY A 318 24.86 -15.34 5.25
C GLY A 318 24.49 -13.89 4.82
N ALA A 319 24.96 -13.46 3.65
CA ALA A 319 24.52 -12.21 3.05
C ALA A 319 23.00 -12.21 2.71
N ILE A 320 22.30 -13.29 3.01
CA ILE A 320 20.89 -13.49 2.69
C ILE A 320 20.12 -13.80 3.96
N TRP A 321 19.05 -13.04 4.19
CA TRP A 321 17.99 -13.35 5.12
C TRP A 321 16.93 -14.18 4.41
N ASP A 322 16.52 -15.30 4.97
CA ASP A 322 15.40 -16.11 4.49
C ASP A 322 14.70 -16.71 5.70
N ALA A 323 13.63 -16.08 6.14
CA ALA A 323 12.89 -16.54 7.30
C ALA A 323 11.39 -16.63 7.00
N ARG A 324 10.73 -17.57 7.67
CA ARG A 324 9.28 -17.76 7.65
C ARG A 324 8.70 -17.46 9.02
N LEU A 325 7.66 -16.68 9.01
CA LEU A 325 6.91 -16.26 10.19
C LEU A 325 5.50 -16.83 10.10
N ASP A 326 5.06 -17.50 11.14
CA ASP A 326 3.67 -17.91 11.24
C ASP A 326 2.82 -16.69 11.59
N ILE A 327 2.01 -16.25 10.64
CA ILE A 327 1.08 -15.12 10.79
C ILE A 327 -0.38 -15.60 10.83
N THR A 328 -0.61 -16.89 11.04
CA THR A 328 -1.95 -17.47 11.18
C THR A 328 -2.81 -16.73 12.22
N PRO A 329 -2.29 -16.32 13.39
CA PRO A 329 -3.06 -15.54 14.34
C PRO A 329 -3.66 -14.25 13.77
N LEU A 330 -3.00 -13.65 12.77
CA LEU A 330 -3.45 -12.39 12.14
C LEU A 330 -4.64 -12.55 11.17
N ILE A 331 -5.14 -13.77 11.00
CA ILE A 331 -6.35 -14.07 10.23
C ILE A 331 -7.41 -14.80 11.07
N GLN A 332 -7.06 -15.20 12.30
CA GLN A 332 -7.94 -15.98 13.17
C GLN A 332 -8.51 -15.17 14.34
N HIS A 333 -7.81 -14.12 14.76
CA HIS A 333 -8.19 -13.30 15.89
C HIS A 333 -8.64 -11.91 15.43
N ALA A 334 -9.92 -11.60 15.59
CA ALA A 334 -10.52 -10.34 15.13
C ALA A 334 -9.81 -9.06 15.65
N GLU A 335 -9.18 -9.14 16.82
CA GLU A 335 -8.43 -8.02 17.42
C GLU A 335 -7.06 -7.79 16.74
N MET A 336 -6.54 -8.82 16.05
CA MET A 336 -5.24 -8.80 15.40
C MET A 336 -5.33 -8.86 13.87
N ASP A 337 -6.53 -8.80 13.31
CA ASP A 337 -6.73 -8.94 11.87
C ASP A 337 -5.82 -7.99 11.07
N LEU A 338 -5.07 -8.55 10.14
CA LEU A 338 -4.21 -7.82 9.22
C LEU A 338 -4.90 -7.53 7.89
N PHE A 339 -5.86 -8.36 7.51
CA PHE A 339 -6.44 -8.36 6.19
C PHE A 339 -7.82 -7.71 6.15
N TYR A 340 -7.88 -6.53 5.54
CA TYR A 340 -9.11 -5.74 5.37
C TYR A 340 -9.28 -5.34 3.91
N PRO A 341 -10.30 -5.89 3.21
CA PRO A 341 -10.60 -5.52 1.84
C PRO A 341 -10.72 -4.00 1.64
N HIS A 342 -10.26 -3.54 0.49
CA HIS A 342 -10.36 -2.14 0.03
C HIS A 342 -9.65 -1.13 0.92
N THR A 343 -8.59 -1.54 1.63
CA THR A 343 -7.77 -0.65 2.45
C THR A 343 -6.31 -0.68 2.03
N THR A 344 -5.56 0.36 2.41
CA THR A 344 -4.10 0.38 2.31
C THR A 344 -3.50 0.30 3.71
N THR A 345 -2.60 -0.66 3.93
CA THR A 345 -1.82 -0.79 5.16
C THR A 345 -0.39 -0.37 4.91
N LEU A 346 0.15 0.53 5.72
CA LEU A 346 1.56 0.89 5.69
C LEU A 346 2.33 -0.05 6.62
N LEU A 347 3.26 -0.82 6.09
CA LEU A 347 4.02 -1.80 6.84
C LEU A 347 5.50 -1.42 6.86
N GLU A 348 6.05 -1.19 8.04
CA GLU A 348 7.48 -1.00 8.26
C GLU A 348 8.08 -2.34 8.62
N LEU A 349 8.93 -2.87 7.74
CA LEU A 349 9.67 -4.11 7.95
C LEU A 349 11.07 -3.77 8.44
N ARG A 350 11.40 -4.15 9.66
CA ARG A 350 12.73 -3.95 10.25
C ARG A 350 13.50 -5.24 10.26
N LEU A 351 14.70 -5.22 9.69
CA LEU A 351 15.61 -6.37 9.68
C LEU A 351 16.93 -5.97 10.33
N ASN A 352 17.53 -6.89 11.05
CA ASN A 352 18.86 -6.69 11.58
C ASN A 352 19.91 -6.90 10.48
N ARG A 353 20.67 -5.83 10.17
CA ARG A 353 21.73 -5.85 9.15
C ARG A 353 23.00 -5.24 9.70
N GLU A 354 24.00 -6.05 9.94
CA GLU A 354 25.28 -5.63 10.50
C GLU A 354 26.43 -5.91 9.55
N PRO A 355 27.53 -5.15 9.65
CA PRO A 355 28.79 -5.53 9.02
C PRO A 355 29.20 -6.91 9.48
N LEU A 356 29.53 -7.78 8.55
CA LEU A 356 30.11 -9.08 8.90
C LEU A 356 31.49 -8.84 9.54
N PRO A 357 31.85 -9.64 10.56
CA PRO A 357 33.19 -9.58 11.11
C PRO A 357 34.23 -9.77 10.01
N LEU A 358 35.11 -8.82 9.85
CA LEU A 358 36.23 -8.94 8.91
C LEU A 358 37.21 -9.97 9.48
N ASP A 359 37.24 -11.13 8.86
CA ASP A 359 38.18 -12.19 9.15
C ASP A 359 39.23 -12.22 8.03
N ALA A 360 40.50 -11.95 8.37
CA ALA A 360 41.60 -11.93 7.43
C ALA A 360 41.76 -13.25 6.67
N THR A 361 41.36 -14.35 7.25
CA THR A 361 41.35 -15.67 6.59
C THR A 361 40.28 -15.83 5.57
N ARG A 362 39.13 -15.12 5.74
CA ARG A 362 37.98 -15.17 4.85
C ARG A 362 38.01 -14.13 3.73
N PHE A 363 38.66 -12.99 3.98
CA PHE A 363 38.75 -11.84 3.05
C PHE A 363 40.15 -11.25 2.99
N PRO A 364 41.13 -12.06 2.59
CA PRO A 364 42.54 -11.60 2.59
C PRO A 364 42.75 -10.37 1.71
N GLU A 365 41.99 -10.21 0.63
CA GLU A 365 42.07 -9.07 -0.27
C GLU A 365 41.64 -7.75 0.35
N LEU A 366 40.81 -7.75 1.39
CA LEU A 366 40.38 -6.52 2.09
C LEU A 366 41.46 -5.98 3.02
N PHE A 367 42.33 -6.83 3.50
CA PHE A 367 43.44 -6.43 4.37
C PHE A 367 44.66 -5.97 3.59
N ALA A 368 44.73 -6.22 2.28
CA ALA A 368 45.83 -5.77 1.43
C ALA A 368 45.83 -4.24 1.23
N PHE A 369 44.73 -3.54 1.50
CA PHE A 369 44.65 -2.07 1.40
C PHE A 369 44.92 -1.34 2.71
N MET A 370 45.16 -2.05 3.79
CA MET A 370 45.42 -1.45 5.12
C MET A 370 46.87 -1.60 5.57
N GLY A 371 47.75 -2.07 4.68
CA GLY A 371 49.17 -2.23 4.90
C GLY A 371 50.01 -1.09 4.37
#